data_e386b1938119b3eaaa391c80562195bc
#
_entry.id   e386b1938119b3eaaa391c80562195bc
#
_cell.length_a   1.000
_cell.length_b   1.000
_cell.length_c   1.000
_cell.angle_alpha   90.00
_cell.angle_beta   90.00
_cell.angle_gamma   90.00
#
_symmetry.space_group_name_H-M   'P 1'
#
loop_
_entity.id
_entity.type
_entity.pdbx_description
1 polymer ?
#
loop_
_entity_poly.entity_id
_entity_poly.type
_entity_poly.pdbx_seq_one_letter_code
_entity_poly.pdbx_strand_id
1 'polypeptide(L)'
;MEPWRKLTEQTVYSRYRRVISKRFEQPGGDVVEYEVKDEDDIVVVLALTDEQAAVLVRQFRPGPEEVLLELPSGVIDPGGDAAETAVAELLEETGYAGRIEPAGTILEEGYSNRVKHVFVAHDCRRERDPEEPHLTEPVLLSLPQLRDHLRGGRMADVDAGYLALDHLGLLE
;
A
#
# COMPACT_ATOMS: atom_id res chain seq x y z
N MET A 1 -14.56 24.78 -6.06
CA MET A 1 -15.72 23.87 -6.16
C MET A 1 -16.09 23.45 -4.76
N GLU A 2 -17.36 23.53 -4.37
CA GLU A 2 -17.81 23.06 -3.06
C GLU A 2 -18.01 21.55 -3.04
N PRO A 3 -17.76 20.88 -1.89
CA PRO A 3 -18.08 19.46 -1.76
C PRO A 3 -19.58 19.21 -1.95
N TRP A 4 -19.91 18.07 -2.57
CA TRP A 4 -21.30 17.66 -2.73
C TRP A 4 -21.88 17.19 -1.40
N ARG A 5 -23.17 17.41 -1.20
CA ARG A 5 -23.85 17.01 0.03
C ARG A 5 -24.19 15.52 0.01
N LYS A 6 -23.54 14.74 0.89
CA LYS A 6 -23.90 13.33 1.07
C LYS A 6 -25.31 13.20 1.65
N LEU A 7 -26.17 12.44 0.99
CA LEU A 7 -27.56 12.21 1.39
C LEU A 7 -27.73 10.90 2.17
N THR A 8 -27.21 9.81 1.61
CA THR A 8 -27.34 8.46 2.19
C THR A 8 -26.10 7.64 1.90
N GLU A 9 -25.92 6.60 2.73
CA GLU A 9 -24.90 5.57 2.56
C GLU A 9 -25.47 4.23 2.99
N GLN A 10 -25.23 3.17 2.23
CA GLN A 10 -25.64 1.82 2.58
C GLN A 10 -24.67 0.77 2.01
N THR A 11 -24.44 -0.31 2.74
CA THR A 11 -23.68 -1.46 2.25
C THR A 11 -24.50 -2.21 1.22
N VAL A 12 -23.94 -2.39 0.00
CA VAL A 12 -24.58 -3.13 -1.09
C VAL A 12 -23.93 -4.49 -1.34
N TYR A 13 -22.71 -4.67 -0.89
CA TYR A 13 -21.99 -5.95 -0.92
C TYR A 13 -21.08 -6.06 0.29
N SER A 14 -21.06 -7.22 0.94
CA SER A 14 -20.19 -7.47 2.08
C SER A 14 -19.81 -8.95 2.15
N ARG A 15 -18.56 -9.26 1.81
CA ARG A 15 -17.86 -10.53 2.01
C ARG A 15 -16.40 -10.23 2.37
N TYR A 16 -15.44 -10.85 1.68
CA TYR A 16 -14.01 -10.49 1.80
C TYR A 16 -13.75 -9.02 1.40
N ARG A 17 -14.46 -8.53 0.39
CA ARG A 17 -14.50 -7.10 0.02
C ARG A 17 -15.83 -6.50 0.44
N ARG A 18 -15.85 -5.19 0.71
CA ARG A 18 -17.04 -4.44 1.04
C ARG A 18 -17.26 -3.32 0.03
N VAL A 19 -18.49 -3.16 -0.44
CA VAL A 19 -18.90 -2.06 -1.33
C VAL A 19 -20.07 -1.35 -0.70
N ILE A 20 -20.00 -0.03 -0.65
CA ILE A 20 -21.05 0.87 -0.16
C ILE A 20 -21.59 1.72 -1.31
N SER A 21 -22.90 1.91 -1.37
CA SER A 21 -23.53 2.91 -2.23
C SER A 21 -23.65 4.22 -1.46
N LYS A 22 -23.18 5.31 -2.07
CA LYS A 22 -23.26 6.68 -1.54
C LYS A 22 -24.07 7.54 -2.51
N ARG A 23 -25.11 8.23 -2.01
CA ARG A 23 -25.89 9.20 -2.79
C ARG A 23 -25.52 10.62 -2.42
N PHE A 24 -25.32 11.43 -3.44
CA PHE A 24 -24.95 12.83 -3.28
C PHE A 24 -25.89 13.74 -4.06
N GLU A 25 -26.17 14.91 -3.49
CA GLU A 25 -26.78 16.04 -4.19
C GLU A 25 -25.66 16.95 -4.74
N GLN A 26 -25.70 17.16 -6.05
CA GLN A 26 -24.79 18.06 -6.75
C GLN A 26 -25.21 19.53 -6.52
N PRO A 27 -24.34 20.52 -6.76
CA PRO A 27 -24.67 21.94 -6.62
C PRO A 27 -25.86 22.41 -7.46
N GLY A 28 -26.19 21.70 -8.55
CA GLY A 28 -27.36 21.94 -9.39
C GLY A 28 -28.67 21.33 -8.89
N GLY A 29 -28.63 20.56 -7.79
CA GLY A 29 -29.79 19.87 -7.23
C GLY A 29 -30.01 18.44 -7.76
N ASP A 30 -29.25 18.00 -8.76
CA ASP A 30 -29.31 16.64 -9.27
C ASP A 30 -28.78 15.65 -8.22
N VAL A 31 -29.40 14.48 -8.13
CA VAL A 31 -28.97 13.41 -7.23
C VAL A 31 -28.28 12.32 -8.03
N VAL A 32 -27.07 11.97 -7.61
CA VAL A 32 -26.24 10.91 -8.21
C VAL A 32 -25.88 9.86 -7.18
N GLU A 33 -25.62 8.63 -7.65
CA GLU A 33 -25.27 7.49 -6.81
C GLU A 33 -23.96 6.88 -7.30
N TYR A 34 -23.07 6.52 -6.35
CA TYR A 34 -21.78 5.89 -6.61
C TYR A 34 -21.59 4.67 -5.74
N GLU A 35 -21.08 3.60 -6.31
CA GLU A 35 -20.53 2.47 -5.58
C GLU A 35 -19.07 2.78 -5.23
N VAL A 36 -18.72 2.64 -3.96
CA VAL A 36 -17.39 2.95 -3.40
C VAL A 36 -16.88 1.70 -2.70
N LYS A 37 -15.64 1.35 -2.95
CA LYS A 37 -14.93 0.31 -2.18
C LYS A 37 -14.75 0.83 -0.75
N ASP A 38 -15.21 0.04 0.22
CA ASP A 38 -15.12 0.34 1.65
C ASP A 38 -14.12 -0.64 2.27
N GLU A 39 -12.87 -0.23 2.29
CA GLU A 39 -11.73 -1.06 2.66
C GLU A 39 -10.93 -0.40 3.78
N ASP A 40 -10.33 -1.23 4.63
CA ASP A 40 -9.45 -0.75 5.69
C ASP A 40 -8.15 -0.19 5.09
N ASP A 41 -7.54 0.76 5.79
CA ASP A 41 -6.29 1.38 5.39
C ASP A 41 -5.16 0.35 5.35
N ILE A 42 -4.12 0.64 4.58
CA ILE A 42 -2.93 -0.23 4.47
C ILE A 42 -1.65 0.54 4.76
N VAL A 43 -0.62 -0.20 5.13
CA VAL A 43 0.75 0.26 5.11
C VAL A 43 1.47 -0.26 3.87
N VAL A 44 2.42 0.54 3.35
CA VAL A 44 3.36 0.14 2.29
C VAL A 44 4.74 0.60 2.71
N VAL A 45 5.74 -0.27 2.66
CA VAL A 45 7.08 0.00 3.19
C VAL A 45 8.16 -0.09 2.10
N LEU A 46 8.87 1.00 1.83
CA LEU A 46 10.15 0.94 1.11
C LEU A 46 11.28 0.68 2.13
N ALA A 47 11.74 -0.55 2.20
CA ALA A 47 12.84 -0.95 3.09
C ALA A 47 14.18 -0.94 2.34
N LEU A 48 15.18 -0.28 2.93
CA LEU A 48 16.54 -0.21 2.40
C LEU A 48 17.53 -0.85 3.38
N THR A 49 18.37 -1.74 2.88
CA THR A 49 19.51 -2.28 3.64
C THR A 49 20.57 -1.22 3.88
N ASP A 50 21.56 -1.49 4.74
CA ASP A 50 22.75 -0.64 4.93
C ASP A 50 23.57 -0.48 3.63
N GLU A 51 23.49 -1.42 2.70
CA GLU A 51 24.08 -1.36 1.35
C GLU A 51 23.19 -0.63 0.32
N GLN A 52 22.08 -0.01 0.74
CA GLN A 52 21.11 0.68 -0.11
C GLN A 52 20.42 -0.23 -1.14
N ALA A 53 20.26 -1.51 -0.85
CA ALA A 53 19.40 -2.40 -1.62
C ALA A 53 17.97 -2.33 -1.08
N ALA A 54 16.99 -2.22 -1.99
CA ALA A 54 15.58 -2.26 -1.64
C ALA A 54 15.13 -3.71 -1.39
N VAL A 55 14.41 -3.93 -0.30
CA VAL A 55 13.82 -5.22 0.05
C VAL A 55 12.39 -5.24 -0.49
N LEU A 56 12.13 -6.13 -1.44
CA LEU A 56 10.83 -6.38 -2.02
C LEU A 56 10.35 -7.78 -1.67
N VAL A 57 9.09 -8.05 -1.93
CA VAL A 57 8.46 -9.35 -1.75
C VAL A 57 7.87 -9.84 -3.07
N ARG A 58 8.15 -11.10 -3.42
CA ARG A 58 7.49 -11.78 -4.54
C ARG A 58 6.31 -12.57 -4.01
N GLN A 59 5.11 -12.30 -4.55
CA GLN A 59 3.88 -12.96 -4.12
C GLN A 59 2.86 -13.07 -5.26
N PHE A 60 1.95 -14.05 -5.16
CA PHE A 60 0.88 -14.22 -6.14
C PHE A 60 -0.26 -13.23 -5.88
N ARG A 61 -0.68 -12.54 -6.94
CA ARG A 61 -1.83 -11.63 -6.90
C ARG A 61 -2.99 -12.18 -7.74
N PRO A 62 -4.15 -12.47 -7.12
CA PRO A 62 -5.26 -13.12 -7.82
C PRO A 62 -5.97 -12.20 -8.83
N GLY A 63 -5.84 -10.88 -8.74
CA GLY A 63 -6.44 -9.96 -9.69
C GLY A 63 -5.82 -10.10 -11.09
N PRO A 64 -4.51 -9.89 -11.25
CA PRO A 64 -3.83 -10.14 -12.52
C PRO A 64 -3.52 -11.64 -12.78
N GLU A 65 -3.73 -12.52 -11.81
CA GLU A 65 -3.37 -13.97 -11.86
C GLU A 65 -1.86 -14.19 -12.10
N GLU A 66 -1.03 -13.34 -11.50
CA GLU A 66 0.42 -13.35 -11.70
C GLU A 66 1.17 -13.31 -10.37
N VAL A 67 2.43 -13.77 -10.41
CA VAL A 67 3.40 -13.52 -9.35
C VAL A 67 4.05 -12.17 -9.61
N LEU A 68 3.81 -11.21 -8.72
CA LEU A 68 4.36 -9.87 -8.80
C LEU A 68 5.49 -9.68 -7.79
N LEU A 69 6.35 -8.70 -8.08
CA LEU A 69 7.38 -8.22 -7.17
C LEU A 69 6.93 -6.87 -6.63
N GLU A 70 6.72 -6.76 -5.33
CA GLU A 70 6.04 -5.65 -4.69
C GLU A 70 6.78 -5.13 -3.46
N LEU A 71 6.43 -3.94 -2.99
CA LEU A 71 6.84 -3.47 -1.68
C LEU A 71 6.09 -4.24 -0.59
N PRO A 72 6.72 -4.56 0.56
CA PRO A 72 6.02 -5.12 1.72
C PRO A 72 4.82 -4.24 2.12
N SER A 73 3.68 -4.89 2.37
CA SER A 73 2.44 -4.16 2.60
C SER A 73 1.40 -5.00 3.34
N GLY A 74 0.59 -4.37 4.16
CA GLY A 74 -0.49 -5.08 4.85
C GLY A 74 -1.60 -4.16 5.34
N VAL A 75 -2.68 -4.78 5.80
CA VAL A 75 -3.89 -4.08 6.26
C VAL A 75 -3.70 -3.64 7.70
N ILE A 76 -4.07 -2.40 7.99
CA ILE A 76 -4.13 -1.88 9.36
C ILE A 76 -5.42 -2.39 9.99
N ASP A 77 -5.31 -3.15 11.07
CA ASP A 77 -6.48 -3.58 11.83
C ASP A 77 -7.27 -2.38 12.36
N PRO A 78 -8.60 -2.49 12.51
CA PRO A 78 -9.42 -1.39 13.02
C PRO A 78 -8.92 -0.89 14.40
N GLY A 79 -8.47 0.38 14.41
CA GLY A 79 -7.88 1.00 15.60
C GLY A 79 -6.42 0.68 15.86
N GLY A 80 -5.75 -0.04 14.93
CA GLY A 80 -4.32 -0.32 14.95
C GLY A 80 -3.47 0.91 14.66
N ASP A 81 -2.19 0.84 15.01
CA ASP A 81 -1.20 1.86 14.70
C ASP A 81 -0.49 1.53 13.39
N ALA A 82 -0.43 2.50 12.47
CA ALA A 82 0.16 2.30 11.15
C ALA A 82 1.67 1.99 11.21
N ALA A 83 2.42 2.62 12.13
CA ALA A 83 3.85 2.38 12.25
C ALA A 83 4.14 0.99 12.85
N GLU A 84 3.35 0.56 13.84
CA GLU A 84 3.44 -0.80 14.40
C GLU A 84 3.11 -1.85 13.34
N THR A 85 2.04 -1.62 12.53
CA THR A 85 1.68 -2.50 11.41
C THR A 85 2.80 -2.56 10.37
N ALA A 86 3.41 -1.42 10.01
CA ALA A 86 4.50 -1.39 9.05
C ALA A 86 5.75 -2.17 9.52
N VAL A 87 6.07 -2.11 10.81
CA VAL A 87 7.15 -2.93 11.40
C VAL A 87 6.82 -4.43 11.31
N ALA A 88 5.59 -4.80 11.66
CA ALA A 88 5.15 -6.19 11.65
C ALA A 88 5.17 -6.77 10.24
N GLU A 89 4.53 -6.10 9.27
CA GLU A 89 4.42 -6.57 7.89
C GLU A 89 5.78 -6.72 7.21
N LEU A 90 6.69 -5.74 7.41
CA LEU A 90 8.06 -5.85 6.89
C LEU A 90 8.74 -7.12 7.41
N LEU A 91 8.64 -7.39 8.71
CA LEU A 91 9.27 -8.56 9.32
C LEU A 91 8.59 -9.87 8.90
N GLU A 92 7.25 -9.91 8.85
CA GLU A 92 6.46 -11.09 8.52
C GLU A 92 6.64 -11.52 7.06
N GLU A 93 6.54 -10.58 6.12
CA GLU A 93 6.63 -10.87 4.68
C GLU A 93 8.07 -11.10 4.20
N THR A 94 9.06 -10.43 4.81
CA THR A 94 10.43 -10.44 4.29
C THR A 94 11.48 -11.04 5.24
N GLY A 95 11.21 -11.08 6.52
CA GLY A 95 12.18 -11.42 7.56
C GLY A 95 13.19 -10.31 7.86
N TYR A 96 13.01 -9.10 7.28
CA TYR A 96 13.86 -7.94 7.52
C TYR A 96 13.25 -7.01 8.56
N ALA A 97 14.11 -6.34 9.34
CA ALA A 97 13.75 -5.28 10.27
C ALA A 97 14.72 -4.11 10.15
N GLY A 98 14.23 -2.90 10.43
CA GLY A 98 15.02 -1.66 10.37
C GLY A 98 14.31 -0.51 11.08
N ARG A 99 14.92 0.68 11.07
CA ARG A 99 14.32 1.88 11.63
C ARG A 99 13.28 2.46 10.67
N ILE A 100 12.03 2.50 11.09
CA ILE A 100 10.90 2.99 10.27
C ILE A 100 10.65 4.48 10.51
N GLU A 101 10.32 5.20 9.43
CA GLU A 101 9.81 6.57 9.47
C GLU A 101 8.69 6.78 8.44
N PRO A 102 7.68 7.63 8.72
CA PRO A 102 6.61 7.91 7.78
C PRO A 102 7.11 8.77 6.60
N ALA A 103 6.76 8.39 5.38
CA ALA A 103 7.01 9.15 4.16
C ALA A 103 5.80 9.97 3.71
N GLY A 104 4.58 9.54 4.04
CA GLY A 104 3.34 10.25 3.69
C GLY A 104 2.15 9.33 3.56
N THR A 105 1.07 9.86 3.00
CA THR A 105 -0.16 9.11 2.74
C THR A 105 -0.66 9.35 1.32
N ILE A 106 -1.33 8.35 0.74
CA ILE A 106 -1.92 8.40 -0.59
C ILE A 106 -3.37 7.90 -0.52
N LEU A 107 -4.29 8.61 -1.17
CA LEU A 107 -5.62 8.05 -1.43
C LEU A 107 -5.50 6.98 -2.51
N GLU A 108 -6.06 5.80 -2.30
CA GLU A 108 -5.93 4.70 -3.25
C GLU A 108 -6.48 5.07 -4.63
N GLU A 109 -7.72 5.53 -4.67
CA GLU A 109 -8.39 6.01 -5.89
C GLU A 109 -9.65 6.83 -5.56
N GLY A 110 -10.29 7.43 -6.59
CA GLY A 110 -11.48 8.25 -6.41
C GLY A 110 -12.76 7.50 -5.99
N TYR A 111 -12.77 6.17 -6.07
CA TYR A 111 -13.90 5.28 -5.71
C TYR A 111 -13.55 4.29 -4.61
N SER A 112 -12.56 4.61 -3.80
CA SER A 112 -12.19 3.90 -2.57
C SER A 112 -12.13 4.88 -1.41
N ASN A 113 -12.38 4.42 -0.19
CA ASN A 113 -12.13 5.19 1.04
C ASN A 113 -10.76 4.87 1.65
N ARG A 114 -10.03 3.89 1.10
CA ARG A 114 -8.73 3.45 1.61
C ARG A 114 -7.67 4.53 1.50
N VAL A 115 -6.89 4.66 2.55
CA VAL A 115 -5.64 5.43 2.59
C VAL A 115 -4.47 4.44 2.65
N LYS A 116 -3.44 4.68 1.85
CA LYS A 116 -2.15 4.01 1.95
C LYS A 116 -1.23 4.85 2.83
N HIS A 117 -0.74 4.29 3.92
CA HIS A 117 0.27 4.90 4.78
C HIS A 117 1.65 4.42 4.33
N VAL A 118 2.44 5.32 3.78
CA VAL A 118 3.75 4.98 3.19
C VAL A 118 4.85 5.23 4.21
N PHE A 119 5.68 4.23 4.40
CA PHE A 119 6.84 4.27 5.29
C PHE A 119 8.14 3.98 4.54
N VAL A 120 9.23 4.48 5.08
CA VAL A 120 10.59 4.08 4.72
C VAL A 120 11.21 3.37 5.91
N ALA A 121 11.88 2.25 5.66
CA ALA A 121 12.69 1.55 6.65
C ALA A 121 14.17 1.61 6.27
N HIS A 122 15.01 2.05 7.20
CA HIS A 122 16.44 2.24 7.02
C HIS A 122 17.26 1.16 7.71
N ASP A 123 18.48 0.92 7.21
CA ASP A 123 19.47 0.02 7.79
C ASP A 123 18.92 -1.38 8.05
N CYS A 124 18.04 -1.83 7.13
CA CYS A 124 17.33 -3.09 7.26
C CYS A 124 18.30 -4.26 7.20
N ARG A 125 18.13 -5.20 8.12
CA ARG A 125 18.88 -6.45 8.20
C ARG A 125 17.94 -7.62 8.30
N ARG A 126 18.36 -8.76 7.75
CA ARG A 126 17.59 -9.99 7.87
C ARG A 126 17.73 -10.54 9.28
N GLU A 127 16.62 -10.72 9.98
CA GLU A 127 16.55 -11.26 11.34
C GLU A 127 16.07 -12.70 11.37
N ARG A 128 15.16 -13.06 10.45
CA ARG A 128 14.58 -14.41 10.38
C ARG A 128 14.14 -14.75 8.95
N ASP A 129 13.58 -15.93 8.74
CA ASP A 129 12.84 -16.25 7.53
C ASP A 129 11.44 -15.61 7.60
N PRO A 130 10.80 -15.33 6.43
CA PRO A 130 9.41 -14.91 6.37
C PRO A 130 8.49 -15.88 7.12
N GLU A 131 7.36 -15.41 7.63
CA GLU A 131 6.42 -16.28 8.36
C GLU A 131 5.78 -17.33 7.46
N GLU A 132 5.46 -16.93 6.22
CA GLU A 132 4.84 -17.80 5.22
C GLU A 132 5.74 -17.94 3.97
N PRO A 133 6.90 -18.63 4.07
CA PRO A 133 7.89 -18.71 3.00
C PRO A 133 7.39 -19.45 1.74
N HIS A 134 6.22 -20.05 1.79
CA HIS A 134 5.54 -20.66 0.64
C HIS A 134 4.61 -19.68 -0.10
N LEU A 135 4.31 -18.52 0.48
CA LEU A 135 3.47 -17.47 -0.09
C LEU A 135 4.29 -16.24 -0.50
N THR A 136 5.35 -15.93 0.26
CA THR A 136 6.17 -14.74 0.07
C THR A 136 7.65 -15.10 -0.05
N GLU A 137 8.36 -14.46 -0.99
CA GLU A 137 9.80 -14.62 -1.19
C GLU A 137 10.47 -13.23 -1.20
N PRO A 138 11.34 -12.91 -0.24
CA PRO A 138 12.06 -11.63 -0.24
C PRO A 138 13.07 -11.55 -1.38
N VAL A 139 13.11 -10.42 -2.07
CA VAL A 139 14.01 -10.14 -3.19
C VAL A 139 14.70 -8.80 -2.98
N LEU A 140 16.00 -8.75 -3.18
CA LEU A 140 16.77 -7.51 -3.10
C LEU A 140 16.97 -6.91 -4.50
N LEU A 141 16.64 -5.64 -4.66
CA LEU A 141 16.94 -4.86 -5.84
C LEU A 141 17.86 -3.69 -5.50
N SER A 142 18.82 -3.40 -6.39
CA SER A 142 19.52 -2.12 -6.32
C SER A 142 18.55 -0.96 -6.62
N LEU A 143 18.85 0.26 -6.17
CA LEU A 143 18.01 1.44 -6.46
C LEU A 143 17.74 1.66 -7.96
N PRO A 144 18.72 1.52 -8.88
CA PRO A 144 18.43 1.57 -10.31
C PRO A 144 17.43 0.50 -10.77
N GLN A 145 17.56 -0.75 -10.30
CA GLN A 145 16.62 -1.82 -10.63
C GLN A 145 15.21 -1.55 -10.07
N LEU A 146 15.10 -1.01 -8.84
CA LEU A 146 13.82 -0.59 -8.26
C LEU A 146 13.15 0.49 -9.13
N ARG A 147 13.91 1.54 -9.53
CA ARG A 147 13.37 2.59 -10.39
C ARG A 147 12.88 2.05 -11.74
N ASP A 148 13.62 1.14 -12.35
CA ASP A 148 13.21 0.50 -13.60
C ASP A 148 11.97 -0.38 -13.40
N HIS A 149 11.88 -1.09 -12.28
CA HIS A 149 10.71 -1.88 -11.91
C HIS A 149 9.46 -1.00 -11.72
N LEU A 150 9.58 0.13 -11.00
CA LEU A 150 8.51 1.12 -10.84
C LEU A 150 8.05 1.70 -12.19
N ARG A 151 8.99 2.06 -13.08
CA ARG A 151 8.67 2.53 -14.44
C ARG A 151 7.94 1.49 -15.27
N GLY A 152 8.20 0.21 -15.02
CA GLY A 152 7.51 -0.91 -15.66
C GLY A 152 6.04 -1.05 -15.28
N GLY A 153 5.62 -0.48 -14.14
CA GLY A 153 4.22 -0.46 -13.70
C GLY A 153 3.65 -1.84 -13.36
N ARG A 154 4.50 -2.84 -13.09
CA ARG A 154 4.11 -4.23 -12.81
C ARG A 154 4.19 -4.55 -11.31
N MET A 155 3.66 -3.66 -10.48
CA MET A 155 3.46 -3.84 -9.05
C MET A 155 2.20 -3.09 -8.60
N ALA A 156 1.58 -3.49 -7.49
CA ALA A 156 0.31 -2.91 -7.03
C ALA A 156 0.46 -1.46 -6.56
N ASP A 157 1.53 -1.15 -5.82
CA ASP A 157 1.70 0.11 -5.09
C ASP A 157 2.84 0.96 -5.67
N VAL A 158 2.85 1.13 -7.01
CA VAL A 158 3.84 1.95 -7.74
C VAL A 158 3.88 3.40 -7.21
N ASP A 159 2.73 3.97 -6.91
CA ASP A 159 2.57 5.31 -6.34
C ASP A 159 3.27 5.46 -4.99
N ALA A 160 3.14 4.47 -4.11
CA ALA A 160 3.84 4.43 -2.83
C ALA A 160 5.36 4.33 -3.00
N GLY A 161 5.82 3.52 -3.96
CA GLY A 161 7.25 3.44 -4.30
C GLY A 161 7.83 4.78 -4.76
N TYR A 162 7.10 5.52 -5.61
CA TYR A 162 7.52 6.86 -6.04
C TYR A 162 7.52 7.86 -4.88
N LEU A 163 6.47 7.87 -4.03
CA LEU A 163 6.41 8.76 -2.87
C LEU A 163 7.57 8.48 -1.90
N ALA A 164 7.88 7.22 -1.62
CA ALA A 164 8.98 6.86 -0.74
C ALA A 164 10.36 7.25 -1.31
N LEU A 165 10.59 7.07 -2.63
CA LEU A 165 11.82 7.54 -3.28
C LEU A 165 11.94 9.07 -3.29
N ASP A 166 10.83 9.79 -3.50
CA ASP A 166 10.80 11.26 -3.43
C ASP A 166 11.16 11.74 -2.03
N HIS A 167 10.55 11.17 -0.99
CA HIS A 167 10.83 11.46 0.42
C HIS A 167 12.33 11.32 0.75
N LEU A 168 12.99 10.33 0.16
CA LEU A 168 14.43 10.09 0.33
C LEU A 168 15.33 10.93 -0.58
N GLY A 169 14.78 11.68 -1.54
CA GLY A 169 15.56 12.38 -2.56
C GLY A 169 16.24 11.43 -3.55
N LEU A 170 15.68 10.24 -3.78
CA LEU A 170 16.24 9.15 -4.59
C LEU A 170 15.46 8.88 -5.89
N LEU A 171 14.65 9.81 -6.37
CA LEU A 171 13.90 9.66 -7.63
C LEU A 171 14.79 9.65 -8.88
N GLU A 172 15.93 10.34 -8.86
CA GLU A 172 16.88 10.48 -9.97
C GLU A 172 18.00 9.42 -9.96
#